data_10ffac996df5dcb62edfc10048bd8fc7
#
_entry.id   10ffac996df5dcb62edfc10048bd8fc7
#
_cell.length_a   1.000
_cell.length_b   1.000
_cell.length_c   1.000
_cell.angle_alpha   90.00
_cell.angle_beta   90.00
_cell.angle_gamma   90.00
#
_symmetry.space_group_name_H-M   'P 1'
#
loop_
_entity.id
_entity.type
_entity.pdbx_description
1 polymer ?
#
loop_
_entity_poly.entity_id
_entity_poly.type
_entity_poly.pdbx_seq_one_letter_code
_entity_poly.pdbx_strand_id
1 'polypeptide(L)'
;TALAVARKIGLAPETIPTAPGHFVPVIEGAHIDTFSDDQLRQLLTPTAPGEPDPIFARMAPRHKMRIVSALKEMREVVAVTGDGVNDAPALKTADIGIAMGIAGTDVAKETASMILLDDNFATIVHAIEEGRAVYTNIRKFVTYVLASNVPEIVPYLGFGLSSMPLALTIPQILAVDLGTDMVPALALAAEPPEGGVMDDPPRPRTERLLSWDVILRAYAFLGLIEAGIAMGGFFLYLYSQGWSWAAPLDWTSPLYKEATTVTFAGIVAAQVANVFACRSDRISAFRLGWFSNPLILVGVAVELTILLVMTYSPVGHLVLGTASLPAWIFGPLALGAIGLLLADELQKFVRGRMGARLSLQPGRGT
;
A
#
# COMPACT_ATOMS: atom_id res chain seq x y z
N THR A 1 -29.38 -5.52 30.96
CA THR A 1 -29.43 -4.87 29.61
C THR A 1 -28.07 -4.93 28.91
N ALA A 2 -26.94 -4.47 29.53
CA ALA A 2 -25.60 -4.47 28.92
C ALA A 2 -25.18 -5.89 28.51
N LEU A 3 -25.33 -6.88 29.41
CA LEU A 3 -25.01 -8.28 29.09
C LEU A 3 -25.90 -8.85 27.96
N ALA A 4 -27.16 -8.45 27.87
CA ALA A 4 -28.05 -8.91 26.79
C ALA A 4 -27.64 -8.33 25.45
N VAL A 5 -27.18 -7.08 25.41
CA VAL A 5 -26.61 -6.48 24.19
C VAL A 5 -25.30 -7.16 23.81
N ALA A 6 -24.39 -7.37 24.78
CA ALA A 6 -23.11 -8.04 24.55
C ALA A 6 -23.27 -9.47 23.98
N ARG A 7 -24.26 -10.22 24.44
CA ARG A 7 -24.63 -11.52 23.86
C ARG A 7 -25.09 -11.41 22.41
N LYS A 8 -25.95 -10.41 22.14
CA LYS A 8 -26.52 -10.21 20.81
C LYS A 8 -25.46 -9.83 19.76
N ILE A 9 -24.36 -9.18 20.17
CA ILE A 9 -23.24 -8.80 19.29
C ILE A 9 -22.04 -9.74 19.40
N GLY A 10 -22.17 -10.88 20.11
CA GLY A 10 -21.13 -11.89 20.18
C GLY A 10 -19.97 -11.64 21.16
N LEU A 11 -20.03 -10.54 21.96
CA LEU A 11 -19.03 -10.24 23.00
C LEU A 11 -19.19 -11.07 24.27
N ALA A 12 -20.31 -11.75 24.43
CA ALA A 12 -20.55 -12.65 25.54
C ALA A 12 -21.23 -13.94 25.06
N PRO A 13 -20.95 -15.12 25.64
CA PRO A 13 -21.57 -16.36 25.25
C PRO A 13 -23.09 -16.31 25.44
N GLU A 14 -23.84 -16.94 24.52
CA GLU A 14 -25.32 -16.97 24.55
C GLU A 14 -25.85 -17.66 25.82
N THR A 15 -25.16 -18.69 26.28
CA THR A 15 -25.50 -19.45 27.50
C THR A 15 -24.50 -19.14 28.60
N ILE A 16 -24.98 -19.05 29.85
CA ILE A 16 -24.11 -18.91 31.04
C ILE A 16 -23.27 -20.21 31.10
N PRO A 17 -21.92 -20.12 30.98
CA PRO A 17 -21.10 -21.33 31.10
C PRO A 17 -21.29 -21.95 32.47
N THR A 18 -21.63 -23.22 32.51
CA THR A 18 -21.73 -24.02 33.75
C THR A 18 -20.36 -24.38 34.35
N ALA A 19 -19.29 -24.06 33.65
CA ALA A 19 -17.93 -24.31 34.14
C ALA A 19 -17.36 -23.09 34.87
N PRO A 20 -16.72 -23.28 36.04
CA PRO A 20 -16.06 -22.18 36.75
C PRO A 20 -14.88 -21.68 35.91
N GLY A 21 -14.85 -20.38 35.57
CA GLY A 21 -13.75 -19.73 34.87
C GLY A 21 -14.11 -18.92 33.61
N HIS A 22 -15.32 -19.03 33.07
CA HIS A 22 -15.75 -18.28 31.87
C HIS A 22 -16.80 -17.20 32.20
N PHE A 23 -16.52 -16.37 33.20
CA PHE A 23 -17.43 -15.28 33.58
C PHE A 23 -17.02 -14.01 32.84
N VAL A 24 -17.92 -13.48 32.03
CA VAL A 24 -17.72 -12.14 31.42
C VAL A 24 -17.90 -11.09 32.54
N PRO A 25 -16.85 -10.35 32.94
CA PRO A 25 -16.98 -9.38 34.00
C PRO A 25 -17.76 -8.17 33.50
N VAL A 26 -18.93 -7.92 34.12
CA VAL A 26 -19.69 -6.69 33.89
C VAL A 26 -19.33 -5.70 35.01
N ILE A 27 -18.71 -4.59 34.62
CA ILE A 27 -18.18 -3.57 35.53
C ILE A 27 -19.03 -2.33 35.42
N GLU A 28 -19.60 -1.88 36.55
CA GLU A 28 -20.34 -0.62 36.61
C GLU A 28 -19.40 0.57 36.87
N GLY A 29 -19.81 1.76 36.42
CA GLY A 29 -19.01 2.98 36.55
C GLY A 29 -18.57 3.30 37.99
N ALA A 30 -19.40 2.98 38.98
CA ALA A 30 -19.06 3.16 40.40
C ALA A 30 -17.81 2.34 40.81
N HIS A 31 -17.58 1.18 40.20
CA HIS A 31 -16.41 0.37 40.49
C HIS A 31 -15.14 0.95 39.83
N ILE A 32 -15.28 1.64 38.69
CA ILE A 32 -14.13 2.29 38.02
C ILE A 32 -13.47 3.34 38.89
N ASP A 33 -14.30 4.06 39.71
CA ASP A 33 -13.78 5.07 40.63
C ASP A 33 -12.94 4.46 41.78
N THR A 34 -13.10 3.18 42.08
CA THR A 34 -12.34 2.47 43.13
C THR A 34 -11.04 1.84 42.64
N PHE A 35 -10.87 1.66 41.34
CA PHE A 35 -9.66 1.07 40.80
C PHE A 35 -8.49 2.07 40.75
N SER A 36 -7.30 1.61 41.12
CA SER A 36 -6.06 2.31 40.75
C SER A 36 -5.83 2.23 39.24
N ASP A 37 -4.94 3.07 38.70
CA ASP A 37 -4.65 3.03 37.30
C ASP A 37 -3.97 1.72 36.87
N ASP A 38 -3.16 1.11 37.75
CA ASP A 38 -2.56 -0.19 37.50
C ASP A 38 -3.59 -1.33 37.50
N GLN A 39 -4.56 -1.29 38.40
CA GLN A 39 -5.68 -2.25 38.42
C GLN A 39 -6.54 -2.11 37.15
N LEU A 40 -6.79 -0.88 36.70
CA LEU A 40 -7.53 -0.66 35.47
C LEU A 40 -6.75 -1.19 34.24
N ARG A 41 -5.45 -0.93 34.16
CA ARG A 41 -4.60 -1.48 33.08
C ARG A 41 -4.58 -3.01 33.10
N GLN A 42 -4.46 -3.62 34.28
CA GLN A 42 -4.47 -5.08 34.40
C GLN A 42 -5.81 -5.66 33.95
N LEU A 43 -6.93 -5.00 34.25
CA LEU A 43 -8.27 -5.38 33.82
C LEU A 43 -8.45 -5.29 32.31
N LEU A 44 -7.83 -4.29 31.67
CA LEU A 44 -7.91 -4.05 30.22
C LEU A 44 -6.93 -4.91 29.42
N THR A 45 -5.97 -5.56 30.08
CA THR A 45 -5.02 -6.45 29.41
C THR A 45 -5.66 -7.83 29.21
N PRO A 46 -5.75 -8.34 27.97
CA PRO A 46 -6.26 -9.69 27.72
C PRO A 46 -5.40 -10.72 28.46
N THR A 47 -6.02 -11.59 29.26
CA THR A 47 -5.31 -12.58 30.07
C THR A 47 -4.97 -13.86 29.30
N ALA A 48 -5.78 -14.24 28.34
CA ALA A 48 -5.49 -15.36 27.43
C ALA A 48 -6.27 -15.20 26.11
N PRO A 49 -5.79 -15.77 25.01
CA PRO A 49 -6.54 -15.82 23.77
C PRO A 49 -7.87 -16.56 23.95
N GLY A 50 -8.99 -15.87 23.73
CA GLY A 50 -10.34 -16.42 23.85
C GLY A 50 -11.03 -16.14 25.20
N GLU A 51 -10.40 -15.42 26.11
CA GLU A 51 -11.09 -14.86 27.26
C GLU A 51 -11.98 -13.68 26.83
N PRO A 52 -13.22 -13.59 27.38
CA PRO A 52 -14.12 -12.52 27.01
C PRO A 52 -13.66 -11.18 27.60
N ASP A 53 -13.69 -10.13 26.77
CA ASP A 53 -13.37 -8.78 27.18
C ASP A 53 -14.35 -8.26 28.26
N PRO A 54 -13.91 -7.37 29.17
CA PRO A 54 -14.77 -6.80 30.19
C PRO A 54 -15.86 -5.91 29.57
N ILE A 55 -17.08 -6.07 30.04
CA ILE A 55 -18.23 -5.24 29.65
C ILE A 55 -18.38 -4.09 30.64
N PHE A 56 -18.28 -2.87 30.19
CA PHE A 56 -18.47 -1.68 30.97
C PHE A 56 -19.91 -1.17 30.85
N ALA A 57 -20.59 -0.99 31.97
CA ALA A 57 -21.99 -0.58 32.01
C ALA A 57 -22.23 0.63 32.94
N ARG A 58 -23.23 1.46 32.62
CA ARG A 58 -23.60 2.65 33.42
C ARG A 58 -22.43 3.61 33.64
N MET A 59 -21.67 3.87 32.58
CA MET A 59 -20.49 4.72 32.63
C MET A 59 -20.85 6.21 32.56
N ALA A 60 -20.33 6.99 33.49
CA ALA A 60 -20.30 8.46 33.34
C ALA A 60 -19.23 8.87 32.30
N PRO A 61 -19.31 10.08 31.71
CA PRO A 61 -18.33 10.55 30.72
C PRO A 61 -16.88 10.46 31.23
N ARG A 62 -16.62 10.79 32.48
CA ARG A 62 -15.29 10.66 33.11
C ARG A 62 -14.75 9.24 33.11
N HIS A 63 -15.62 8.23 33.28
CA HIS A 63 -15.22 6.82 33.27
C HIS A 63 -14.83 6.38 31.87
N LYS A 64 -15.59 6.79 30.84
CA LYS A 64 -15.25 6.53 29.44
C LYS A 64 -13.89 7.11 29.10
N MET A 65 -13.65 8.38 29.48
CA MET A 65 -12.34 9.02 29.24
C MET A 65 -11.19 8.29 29.94
N ARG A 66 -11.39 7.85 31.19
CA ARG A 66 -10.36 7.14 31.96
C ARG A 66 -9.98 5.82 31.29
N ILE A 67 -10.98 5.05 30.82
CA ILE A 67 -10.74 3.80 30.08
C ILE A 67 -9.98 4.08 28.78
N VAL A 68 -10.42 5.06 28.00
CA VAL A 68 -9.76 5.45 26.74
C VAL A 68 -8.32 5.88 26.98
N SER A 69 -8.07 6.69 28.01
CA SER A 69 -6.71 7.13 28.37
C SER A 69 -5.81 5.95 28.76
N ALA A 70 -6.34 5.02 29.59
CA ALA A 70 -5.60 3.83 30.00
C ALA A 70 -5.21 2.94 28.80
N LEU A 71 -6.13 2.69 27.87
CA LEU A 71 -5.86 1.93 26.65
C LEU A 71 -4.81 2.63 25.78
N LYS A 72 -4.87 3.97 25.64
CA LYS A 72 -3.86 4.73 24.90
C LYS A 72 -2.48 4.69 25.53
N GLU A 73 -2.41 4.74 26.87
CA GLU A 73 -1.15 4.58 27.61
C GLU A 73 -0.55 3.18 27.42
N MET A 74 -1.40 2.15 27.25
CA MET A 74 -1.01 0.79 26.86
C MET A 74 -0.59 0.68 25.40
N ARG A 75 -0.63 1.79 24.63
CA ARG A 75 -0.33 1.90 23.20
C ARG A 75 -1.33 1.19 22.29
N GLU A 76 -2.55 0.92 22.79
CA GLU A 76 -3.63 0.44 21.94
C GLU A 76 -4.16 1.54 21.02
N VAL A 77 -4.70 1.16 19.85
CA VAL A 77 -5.42 2.07 18.95
C VAL A 77 -6.89 2.02 19.29
N VAL A 78 -7.40 3.13 19.83
CA VAL A 78 -8.74 3.19 20.41
C VAL A 78 -9.70 3.93 19.51
N ALA A 79 -10.77 3.26 19.08
CA ALA A 79 -11.94 3.89 18.47
C ALA A 79 -13.06 4.00 19.51
N VAL A 80 -13.73 5.14 19.54
CA VAL A 80 -14.87 5.40 20.44
C VAL A 80 -16.07 5.83 19.61
N THR A 81 -17.22 5.21 19.87
CA THR A 81 -18.50 5.64 19.29
C THR A 81 -19.29 6.45 20.30
N GLY A 82 -20.01 7.46 19.83
CA GLY A 82 -20.88 8.28 20.67
C GLY A 82 -21.92 9.04 19.85
N ASP A 83 -23.05 9.35 20.51
CA ASP A 83 -24.19 10.04 19.91
C ASP A 83 -24.53 11.36 20.63
N GLY A 84 -24.02 11.57 21.84
CA GLY A 84 -24.35 12.69 22.69
C GLY A 84 -23.21 13.64 23.02
N VAL A 85 -23.61 14.80 23.59
CA VAL A 85 -22.66 15.81 24.07
C VAL A 85 -21.74 15.24 25.16
N ASN A 86 -22.26 14.28 25.95
CA ASN A 86 -21.49 13.61 27.00
C ASN A 86 -20.36 12.72 26.47
N ASP A 87 -20.41 12.33 25.21
CA ASP A 87 -19.43 11.48 24.59
C ASP A 87 -18.31 12.31 23.89
N ALA A 88 -18.55 13.60 23.66
CA ALA A 88 -17.60 14.46 22.96
C ALA A 88 -16.16 14.45 23.57
N PRO A 89 -15.98 14.48 24.92
CA PRO A 89 -14.63 14.36 25.47
C PRO A 89 -13.93 13.03 25.13
N ALA A 90 -14.67 11.91 25.16
CA ALA A 90 -14.13 10.59 24.82
C ALA A 90 -13.87 10.47 23.32
N LEU A 91 -14.76 10.97 22.45
CA LEU A 91 -14.58 11.03 21.00
C LEU A 91 -13.31 11.81 20.63
N LYS A 92 -13.05 12.93 21.30
CA LYS A 92 -11.86 13.76 21.08
C LYS A 92 -10.57 13.11 21.57
N THR A 93 -10.64 12.33 22.66
CA THR A 93 -9.48 11.72 23.29
C THR A 93 -9.05 10.44 22.57
N ALA A 94 -9.97 9.72 21.95
CA ALA A 94 -9.71 8.51 21.18
C ALA A 94 -8.77 8.77 19.99
N ASP A 95 -8.17 7.72 19.44
CA ASP A 95 -7.43 7.82 18.17
C ASP A 95 -8.41 8.05 17.01
N ILE A 96 -9.60 7.45 17.10
CA ILE A 96 -10.71 7.66 16.15
C ILE A 96 -12.00 7.86 16.93
N GLY A 97 -12.56 9.08 16.89
CA GLY A 97 -13.92 9.37 17.38
C GLY A 97 -14.93 9.13 16.27
N ILE A 98 -15.99 8.39 16.54
CA ILE A 98 -17.04 8.02 15.58
C ILE A 98 -18.38 8.50 16.10
N ALA A 99 -19.03 9.43 15.40
CA ALA A 99 -20.37 9.92 15.75
C ALA A 99 -21.45 9.25 14.90
N MET A 100 -22.64 9.09 15.49
CA MET A 100 -23.85 8.67 14.78
C MET A 100 -24.36 9.82 13.90
N GLY A 101 -24.69 9.52 12.65
CA GLY A 101 -25.12 10.51 11.67
C GLY A 101 -26.59 10.91 11.79
N ILE A 102 -27.45 9.96 12.15
CA ILE A 102 -28.89 10.18 12.31
C ILE A 102 -29.19 10.58 13.77
N ALA A 103 -28.80 9.76 14.74
CA ALA A 103 -29.07 9.96 16.15
C ALA A 103 -28.10 10.94 16.84
N GLY A 104 -26.94 11.18 16.26
CA GLY A 104 -25.87 11.98 16.86
C GLY A 104 -26.20 13.46 16.93
N THR A 105 -25.84 14.09 18.06
CA THR A 105 -25.90 15.54 18.22
C THR A 105 -24.85 16.26 17.37
N ASP A 106 -25.07 17.53 17.03
CA ASP A 106 -24.11 18.32 16.25
C ASP A 106 -22.74 18.40 16.96
N VAL A 107 -22.74 18.51 18.31
CA VAL A 107 -21.51 18.51 19.11
C VAL A 107 -20.71 17.21 18.95
N ALA A 108 -21.39 16.06 18.95
CA ALA A 108 -20.74 14.77 18.71
C ALA A 108 -20.17 14.70 17.29
N LYS A 109 -20.94 15.14 16.28
CA LYS A 109 -20.52 15.15 14.86
C LYS A 109 -19.34 16.08 14.60
N GLU A 110 -19.34 17.28 15.18
CA GLU A 110 -18.22 18.23 15.05
C GLU A 110 -16.93 17.76 15.75
N THR A 111 -17.08 16.94 16.81
CA THR A 111 -15.95 16.45 17.60
C THR A 111 -15.34 15.18 17.00
N ALA A 112 -16.13 14.39 16.29
CA ALA A 112 -15.73 13.10 15.76
C ALA A 112 -14.86 13.22 14.53
N SER A 113 -13.98 12.23 14.33
CA SER A 113 -13.16 12.08 13.12
C SER A 113 -13.92 11.40 11.97
N MET A 114 -14.98 10.66 12.31
CA MET A 114 -15.81 9.91 11.37
C MET A 114 -17.30 10.05 11.76
N ILE A 115 -18.19 10.09 10.79
CA ILE A 115 -19.63 10.11 10.98
C ILE A 115 -20.25 8.92 10.25
N LEU A 116 -21.02 8.08 10.97
CA LEU A 116 -21.77 6.96 10.40
C LEU A 116 -23.12 7.47 9.87
N LEU A 117 -23.24 7.64 8.57
CA LEU A 117 -24.45 8.20 7.95
C LEU A 117 -25.70 7.32 8.11
N ASP A 118 -25.51 6.04 8.33
CA ASP A 118 -26.55 5.01 8.47
C ASP A 118 -26.77 4.53 9.91
N ASP A 119 -26.01 5.08 10.88
CA ASP A 119 -25.97 4.66 12.29
C ASP A 119 -25.75 3.15 12.48
N ASN A 120 -25.12 2.49 11.51
CA ASN A 120 -24.91 1.06 11.51
C ASN A 120 -23.47 0.71 11.95
N PHE A 121 -23.32 0.00 13.07
CA PHE A 121 -22.02 -0.46 13.55
C PHE A 121 -21.26 -1.38 12.57
N ALA A 122 -21.96 -2.11 11.69
CA ALA A 122 -21.29 -2.92 10.67
C ALA A 122 -20.48 -2.07 9.71
N THR A 123 -20.88 -0.82 9.48
CA THR A 123 -20.15 0.14 8.64
C THR A 123 -18.79 0.50 9.22
N ILE A 124 -18.60 0.39 10.55
CA ILE A 124 -17.29 0.58 11.20
C ILE A 124 -16.30 -0.51 10.76
N VAL A 125 -16.77 -1.76 10.64
CA VAL A 125 -15.94 -2.87 10.17
C VAL A 125 -15.46 -2.62 8.75
N HIS A 126 -16.35 -2.18 7.86
CA HIS A 126 -15.97 -1.78 6.50
C HIS A 126 -15.00 -0.60 6.49
N ALA A 127 -15.20 0.39 7.37
CA ALA A 127 -14.27 1.52 7.48
C ALA A 127 -12.87 1.09 7.96
N ILE A 128 -12.77 0.09 8.83
CA ILE A 128 -11.49 -0.50 9.25
C ILE A 128 -10.84 -1.25 8.08
N GLU A 129 -11.61 -2.04 7.34
CA GLU A 129 -11.15 -2.75 6.16
C GLU A 129 -10.58 -1.80 5.11
N GLU A 130 -11.34 -0.75 4.76
CA GLU A 130 -10.90 0.31 3.85
C GLU A 130 -9.66 1.05 4.38
N GLY A 131 -9.61 1.38 5.67
CA GLY A 131 -8.44 2.02 6.29
C GLY A 131 -7.17 1.15 6.21
N ARG A 132 -7.30 -0.17 6.36
CA ARG A 132 -6.20 -1.14 6.15
C ARG A 132 -5.79 -1.20 4.68
N ALA A 133 -6.76 -1.20 3.76
CA ALA A 133 -6.51 -1.17 2.32
C ALA A 133 -5.79 0.11 1.90
N VAL A 134 -6.21 1.28 2.38
CA VAL A 134 -5.55 2.57 2.08
C VAL A 134 -4.07 2.53 2.44
N TYR A 135 -3.71 2.04 3.63
CA TYR A 135 -2.30 1.93 4.01
C TYR A 135 -1.51 0.99 3.08
N THR A 136 -2.09 -0.16 2.76
CA THR A 136 -1.48 -1.13 1.84
C THR A 136 -1.31 -0.52 0.45
N ASN A 137 -2.31 0.22 -0.02
CA ASN A 137 -2.28 0.89 -1.32
C ASN A 137 -1.25 2.02 -1.37
N ILE A 138 -1.06 2.78 -0.28
CA ILE A 138 0.05 3.75 -0.18
C ILE A 138 1.40 3.03 -0.32
N ARG A 139 1.58 1.86 0.28
CA ARG A 139 2.82 1.07 0.10
C ARG A 139 3.02 0.62 -1.34
N LYS A 140 1.95 0.17 -2.02
CA LYS A 140 2.00 -0.21 -3.44
C LYS A 140 2.39 0.97 -4.32
N PHE A 141 1.72 2.10 -4.14
CA PHE A 141 2.02 3.37 -4.80
C PHE A 141 3.49 3.77 -4.63
N VAL A 142 3.96 3.81 -3.37
CA VAL A 142 5.34 4.20 -3.06
C VAL A 142 6.34 3.21 -3.64
N THR A 143 6.07 1.89 -3.60
CA THR A 143 6.95 0.87 -4.18
C THR A 143 7.09 1.08 -5.69
N TYR A 144 5.99 1.34 -6.39
CA TYR A 144 5.96 1.59 -7.81
C TYR A 144 6.79 2.84 -8.17
N VAL A 145 6.52 3.98 -7.55
CA VAL A 145 7.23 5.24 -7.82
C VAL A 145 8.73 5.13 -7.50
N LEU A 146 9.09 4.50 -6.38
CA LEU A 146 10.51 4.30 -6.03
C LEU A 146 11.23 3.38 -7.02
N ALA A 147 10.55 2.37 -7.57
CA ALA A 147 11.14 1.50 -8.59
C ALA A 147 11.38 2.26 -9.89
N SER A 148 10.41 3.06 -10.33
CA SER A 148 10.50 3.85 -11.57
C SER A 148 11.63 4.88 -11.56
N ASN A 149 12.06 5.37 -10.39
CA ASN A 149 13.21 6.29 -10.30
C ASN A 149 14.56 5.63 -10.64
N VAL A 150 14.69 4.31 -10.50
CA VAL A 150 15.99 3.62 -10.75
C VAL A 150 16.41 3.66 -12.22
N PRO A 151 15.53 3.34 -13.19
CA PRO A 151 15.89 3.42 -14.61
C PRO A 151 16.17 4.86 -15.09
N GLU A 152 15.80 5.88 -14.33
CA GLU A 152 16.15 7.27 -14.61
C GLU A 152 17.54 7.62 -14.10
N ILE A 153 17.92 7.14 -12.91
CA ILE A 153 19.20 7.42 -12.29
C ILE A 153 20.34 6.61 -12.92
N VAL A 154 20.10 5.35 -13.26
CA VAL A 154 21.13 4.44 -13.79
C VAL A 154 21.81 4.95 -15.07
N PRO A 155 21.12 5.56 -16.07
CA PRO A 155 21.76 6.19 -17.22
C PRO A 155 22.79 7.26 -16.86
N TYR A 156 22.49 8.10 -15.86
CA TYR A 156 23.40 9.17 -15.42
C TYR A 156 24.59 8.63 -14.64
N LEU A 157 24.37 7.62 -13.79
CA LEU A 157 25.47 6.93 -13.11
C LEU A 157 26.39 6.24 -14.14
N GLY A 158 25.80 5.57 -15.11
CA GLY A 158 26.54 4.93 -16.20
C GLY A 158 27.35 5.94 -17.01
N PHE A 159 26.75 7.06 -17.39
CA PHE A 159 27.43 8.14 -18.10
C PHE A 159 28.57 8.75 -17.28
N GLY A 160 28.35 9.00 -15.97
CA GLY A 160 29.35 9.60 -15.10
C GLY A 160 30.51 8.68 -14.72
N LEU A 161 30.29 7.37 -14.67
CA LEU A 161 31.28 6.37 -14.23
C LEU A 161 31.96 5.65 -15.38
N SER A 162 31.48 5.77 -16.60
CA SER A 162 32.00 5.07 -17.76
C SER A 162 31.99 5.97 -19.02
N SER A 163 32.54 5.50 -20.10
CA SER A 163 32.56 6.22 -21.40
C SER A 163 31.29 5.98 -22.23
N MET A 164 30.17 5.58 -21.60
CA MET A 164 28.93 5.37 -22.34
C MET A 164 28.22 6.70 -22.63
N PRO A 165 27.50 6.80 -23.74
CA PRO A 165 26.65 7.95 -24.01
C PRO A 165 25.52 8.04 -22.97
N LEU A 166 25.03 9.26 -22.68
CA LEU A 166 23.88 9.45 -21.82
C LEU A 166 22.63 8.83 -22.47
N ALA A 167 22.04 7.83 -21.82
CA ALA A 167 20.98 7.05 -22.42
C ALA A 167 19.58 7.63 -22.26
N LEU A 168 19.41 8.66 -21.43
CA LEU A 168 18.13 9.31 -21.18
C LEU A 168 18.31 10.82 -21.01
N THR A 169 17.48 11.62 -21.67
CA THR A 169 17.55 13.07 -21.60
C THR A 169 16.65 13.63 -20.51
N ILE A 170 16.96 14.83 -20.00
CA ILE A 170 16.14 15.49 -18.95
C ILE A 170 14.67 15.69 -19.38
N PRO A 171 14.34 16.14 -20.61
CA PRO A 171 12.95 16.22 -21.04
C PRO A 171 12.22 14.86 -21.04
N GLN A 172 12.95 13.76 -21.34
CA GLN A 172 12.38 12.41 -21.31
C GLN A 172 12.11 11.94 -19.87
N ILE A 173 12.97 12.27 -18.88
CA ILE A 173 12.70 12.02 -17.45
C ILE A 173 11.40 12.73 -17.04
N LEU A 174 11.29 14.04 -17.34
CA LEU A 174 10.07 14.78 -17.00
C LEU A 174 8.81 14.20 -17.66
N ALA A 175 8.94 13.63 -18.85
CA ALA A 175 7.82 12.95 -19.52
C ALA A 175 7.47 11.63 -18.85
N VAL A 176 8.44 10.92 -18.27
CA VAL A 176 8.19 9.74 -17.44
C VAL A 176 7.47 10.15 -16.16
N ASP A 177 8.08 10.99 -15.34
CA ASP A 177 7.58 11.38 -14.01
C ASP A 177 6.19 12.01 -14.06
N LEU A 178 5.98 12.97 -14.96
CA LEU A 178 4.73 13.74 -15.02
C LEU A 178 3.70 13.14 -15.99
N GLY A 179 4.15 12.36 -16.96
CA GLY A 179 3.31 11.82 -18.02
C GLY A 179 2.90 10.37 -17.78
N THR A 180 3.85 9.47 -17.67
CA THR A 180 3.55 8.03 -17.65
C THR A 180 3.35 7.48 -16.24
N ASP A 181 4.10 7.91 -15.23
CA ASP A 181 4.05 7.35 -13.89
C ASP A 181 2.78 7.73 -13.09
N MET A 182 2.26 8.95 -13.28
CA MET A 182 1.24 9.50 -12.39
C MET A 182 -0.07 8.72 -12.39
N VAL A 183 -0.58 8.35 -13.56
CA VAL A 183 -1.93 7.74 -13.66
C VAL A 183 -1.93 6.31 -13.14
N PRO A 184 -0.96 5.44 -13.49
CA PRO A 184 -0.87 4.11 -12.89
C PRO A 184 -0.61 4.13 -11.39
N ALA A 185 0.24 5.04 -10.90
CA ALA A 185 0.50 5.22 -9.48
C ALA A 185 -0.80 5.55 -8.71
N LEU A 186 -1.62 6.49 -9.22
CA LEU A 186 -2.92 6.81 -8.65
C LEU A 186 -3.91 5.63 -8.71
N ALA A 187 -3.85 4.83 -9.76
CA ALA A 187 -4.67 3.62 -9.88
C ALA A 187 -4.32 2.58 -8.81
N LEU A 188 -3.03 2.43 -8.45
CA LEU A 188 -2.58 1.58 -7.33
C LEU A 188 -3.06 2.12 -5.97
N ALA A 189 -3.13 3.44 -5.80
CA ALA A 189 -3.66 4.05 -4.57
C ALA A 189 -5.16 3.79 -4.37
N ALA A 190 -5.89 3.49 -5.45
CA ALA A 190 -7.31 3.18 -5.46
C ALA A 190 -7.61 1.68 -5.65
N GLU A 191 -6.67 0.79 -5.37
CA GLU A 191 -6.87 -0.66 -5.45
C GLU A 191 -7.89 -1.11 -4.39
N PRO A 192 -8.87 -1.98 -4.74
CA PRO A 192 -9.79 -2.56 -3.76
C PRO A 192 -9.05 -3.31 -2.63
N PRO A 193 -9.68 -3.44 -1.43
CA PRO A 193 -9.13 -4.24 -0.35
C PRO A 193 -8.77 -5.67 -0.82
N GLU A 194 -7.60 -6.16 -0.42
CA GLU A 194 -7.21 -7.54 -0.69
C GLU A 194 -8.02 -8.48 0.21
N GLY A 195 -8.47 -9.62 -0.34
CA GLY A 195 -9.15 -10.63 0.47
C GLY A 195 -8.29 -11.08 1.65
N GLY A 196 -8.89 -11.13 2.85
CA GLY A 196 -8.21 -11.52 4.08
C GLY A 196 -7.48 -10.39 4.81
N VAL A 197 -7.60 -9.13 4.37
CA VAL A 197 -6.97 -7.98 5.06
C VAL A 197 -7.42 -7.85 6.52
N MET A 198 -8.61 -8.34 6.85
CA MET A 198 -9.15 -8.35 8.21
C MET A 198 -8.66 -9.54 9.05
N ASP A 199 -8.12 -10.58 8.43
CA ASP A 199 -7.54 -11.74 9.13
C ASP A 199 -6.11 -11.45 9.64
N ASP A 200 -5.45 -10.44 9.07
CA ASP A 200 -4.13 -10.00 9.54
C ASP A 200 -4.26 -9.31 10.91
N PRO A 201 -3.32 -9.54 11.84
CA PRO A 201 -3.30 -8.85 13.14
C PRO A 201 -3.15 -7.32 12.95
N PRO A 202 -3.57 -6.53 13.95
CA PRO A 202 -3.36 -5.08 13.94
C PRO A 202 -1.86 -4.74 13.77
N ARG A 203 -1.57 -3.73 12.96
CA ARG A 203 -0.19 -3.29 12.72
C ARG A 203 0.41 -2.64 13.97
N PRO A 204 1.68 -2.96 14.31
CA PRO A 204 2.39 -2.25 15.37
C PRO A 204 2.51 -0.76 15.04
N ARG A 205 2.34 0.12 16.04
CA ARG A 205 2.53 1.59 15.86
C ARG A 205 3.96 1.97 15.41
N THR A 206 4.92 1.07 15.59
CA THR A 206 6.32 1.25 15.18
C THR A 206 6.58 0.90 13.73
N GLU A 207 5.62 0.28 13.04
CA GLU A 207 5.78 -0.09 11.64
C GLU A 207 5.87 1.16 10.76
N ARG A 208 6.95 1.25 10.01
CA ARG A 208 7.21 2.35 9.08
C ARG A 208 6.63 2.03 7.70
N LEU A 209 6.05 3.02 7.05
CA LEU A 209 5.59 2.92 5.67
C LEU A 209 6.74 2.51 4.74
N LEU A 210 7.89 3.18 4.87
CA LEU A 210 9.15 2.86 4.18
C LEU A 210 9.94 1.87 5.04
N SER A 211 9.56 0.59 5.00
CA SER A 211 10.34 -0.49 5.59
C SER A 211 11.49 -0.91 4.64
N TRP A 212 12.51 -1.58 5.19
CA TRP A 212 13.60 -2.11 4.38
C TRP A 212 13.10 -3.08 3.28
N ASP A 213 12.02 -3.82 3.52
CA ASP A 213 11.41 -4.70 2.53
C ASP A 213 10.88 -3.90 1.32
N VAL A 214 10.22 -2.77 1.57
CA VAL A 214 9.74 -1.86 0.51
C VAL A 214 10.92 -1.29 -0.28
N ILE A 215 11.94 -0.79 0.42
CA ILE A 215 13.12 -0.19 -0.21
C ILE A 215 13.89 -1.21 -1.05
N LEU A 216 14.16 -2.40 -0.52
CA LEU A 216 14.86 -3.45 -1.24
C LEU A 216 14.06 -3.96 -2.44
N ARG A 217 12.74 -4.12 -2.28
CA ARG A 217 11.87 -4.53 -3.38
C ARG A 217 11.85 -3.49 -4.49
N ALA A 218 11.69 -2.20 -4.15
CA ALA A 218 11.61 -1.12 -5.12
C ALA A 218 12.96 -0.90 -5.80
N TYR A 219 14.00 -0.61 -5.06
CA TYR A 219 15.31 -0.21 -5.65
C TYR A 219 16.14 -1.39 -6.13
N ALA A 220 16.29 -2.44 -5.30
CA ALA A 220 17.23 -3.52 -5.59
C ALA A 220 16.64 -4.66 -6.42
N PHE A 221 15.32 -4.76 -6.53
CA PHE A 221 14.67 -5.81 -7.30
C PHE A 221 13.94 -5.23 -8.51
N LEU A 222 12.79 -4.57 -8.34
CA LEU A 222 11.99 -4.08 -9.47
C LEU A 222 12.73 -3.02 -10.28
N GLY A 223 13.26 -2.00 -9.63
CA GLY A 223 13.92 -0.89 -10.31
C GLY A 223 15.19 -1.29 -11.06
N LEU A 224 16.00 -2.23 -10.52
CA LEU A 224 17.16 -2.73 -11.27
C LEU A 224 16.74 -3.54 -12.50
N ILE A 225 15.64 -4.28 -12.44
CA ILE A 225 15.13 -4.99 -13.64
C ILE A 225 14.63 -3.98 -14.65
N GLU A 226 13.88 -2.94 -14.23
CA GLU A 226 13.45 -1.86 -15.13
C GLU A 226 14.63 -1.15 -15.79
N ALA A 227 15.64 -0.77 -15.00
CA ALA A 227 16.86 -0.17 -15.52
C ALA A 227 17.57 -1.10 -16.50
N GLY A 228 17.59 -2.41 -16.21
CA GLY A 228 18.14 -3.43 -17.10
C GLY A 228 17.41 -3.52 -18.45
N ILE A 229 16.09 -3.39 -18.44
CA ILE A 229 15.26 -3.37 -19.67
C ILE A 229 15.55 -2.12 -20.49
N ALA A 230 15.53 -0.94 -19.85
CA ALA A 230 15.77 0.34 -20.51
C ALA A 230 17.18 0.42 -21.11
N MET A 231 18.19 0.13 -20.29
CA MET A 231 19.59 0.14 -20.73
C MET A 231 19.91 -0.98 -21.72
N GLY A 232 19.32 -2.16 -21.52
CA GLY A 232 19.44 -3.27 -22.44
C GLY A 232 18.88 -2.92 -23.83
N GLY A 233 17.72 -2.27 -23.88
CA GLY A 233 17.14 -1.74 -25.11
C GLY A 233 18.03 -0.70 -25.77
N PHE A 234 18.57 0.26 -25.00
CA PHE A 234 19.50 1.28 -25.49
C PHE A 234 20.71 0.67 -26.20
N PHE A 235 21.41 -0.23 -25.54
CA PHE A 235 22.60 -0.87 -26.13
C PHE A 235 22.25 -1.82 -27.25
N LEU A 236 21.16 -2.59 -27.15
CA LEU A 236 20.68 -3.45 -28.21
C LEU A 236 20.46 -2.64 -29.50
N TYR A 237 19.82 -1.46 -29.36
CA TYR A 237 19.58 -0.60 -30.51
C TYR A 237 20.90 -0.06 -31.10
N LEU A 238 21.77 0.52 -30.25
CA LEU A 238 23.05 1.07 -30.70
C LEU A 238 23.91 0.02 -31.42
N TYR A 239 24.05 -1.19 -30.86
CA TYR A 239 24.83 -2.27 -31.47
C TYR A 239 24.19 -2.77 -32.77
N SER A 240 22.87 -2.79 -32.86
CA SER A 240 22.17 -3.16 -34.11
C SER A 240 22.45 -2.17 -35.26
N GLN A 241 22.76 -0.92 -34.91
CA GLN A 241 23.14 0.13 -35.87
C GLN A 241 24.67 0.24 -36.11
N GLY A 242 25.44 -0.71 -35.57
CA GLY A 242 26.89 -0.77 -35.78
C GLY A 242 27.71 0.13 -34.85
N TRP A 243 27.11 0.71 -33.82
CA TRP A 243 27.88 1.44 -32.82
C TRP A 243 28.75 0.49 -32.00
N SER A 244 29.94 0.92 -31.62
CA SER A 244 30.87 0.16 -30.79
C SER A 244 31.16 0.90 -29.49
N TRP A 245 31.48 0.15 -28.42
CA TRP A 245 31.76 0.72 -27.11
C TRP A 245 32.84 1.81 -27.18
N ALA A 246 32.55 2.90 -26.47
CA ALA A 246 33.40 4.11 -26.42
C ALA A 246 33.54 4.87 -27.75
N ALA A 247 32.86 4.48 -28.83
CA ALA A 247 32.82 5.30 -30.05
C ALA A 247 32.07 6.62 -29.73
N PRO A 248 32.57 7.77 -30.17
CA PRO A 248 31.90 9.04 -29.96
C PRO A 248 30.52 9.00 -30.64
N LEU A 249 29.51 9.45 -29.91
CA LEU A 249 28.14 9.56 -30.39
C LEU A 249 27.70 11.01 -30.27
N ASP A 250 27.45 11.64 -31.39
CA ASP A 250 26.97 13.03 -31.42
C ASP A 250 25.53 13.10 -30.84
N TRP A 251 25.32 13.96 -29.87
CA TRP A 251 24.04 14.18 -29.19
C TRP A 251 22.94 14.72 -30.12
N THR A 252 23.33 15.33 -31.23
CA THR A 252 22.38 15.82 -32.24
C THR A 252 22.06 14.80 -33.32
N SER A 253 22.83 13.68 -33.37
CA SER A 253 22.65 12.66 -34.37
C SER A 253 21.31 11.95 -34.32
N PRO A 254 20.74 11.52 -35.44
CA PRO A 254 19.52 10.72 -35.44
C PRO A 254 19.66 9.44 -34.60
N LEU A 255 20.82 8.76 -34.72
CA LEU A 255 21.09 7.53 -33.96
C LEU A 255 21.01 7.75 -32.44
N TYR A 256 21.56 8.88 -31.94
CA TYR A 256 21.44 9.21 -30.50
C TYR A 256 19.99 9.41 -30.06
N LYS A 257 19.23 10.17 -30.85
CA LYS A 257 17.81 10.45 -30.57
C LYS A 257 16.97 9.16 -30.59
N GLU A 258 17.23 8.29 -31.57
CA GLU A 258 16.57 6.98 -31.63
C GLU A 258 16.92 6.13 -30.40
N ALA A 259 18.19 6.03 -30.03
CA ALA A 259 18.66 5.23 -28.90
C ALA A 259 18.07 5.74 -27.57
N THR A 260 18.06 7.06 -27.31
CA THR A 260 17.42 7.62 -26.10
C THR A 260 15.91 7.42 -26.10
N THR A 261 15.26 7.46 -27.28
CA THR A 261 13.83 7.11 -27.41
C THR A 261 13.58 5.64 -27.10
N VAL A 262 14.50 4.72 -27.43
CA VAL A 262 14.40 3.32 -27.01
C VAL A 262 14.49 3.17 -25.50
N THR A 263 15.36 3.94 -24.83
CA THR A 263 15.43 3.96 -23.35
C THR A 263 14.10 4.41 -22.76
N PHE A 264 13.55 5.52 -23.24
CA PHE A 264 12.24 6.02 -22.84
C PHE A 264 11.14 4.96 -23.04
N ALA A 265 11.09 4.32 -24.21
CA ALA A 265 10.15 3.25 -24.50
C ALA A 265 10.36 2.02 -23.60
N GLY A 266 11.61 1.70 -23.26
CA GLY A 266 11.98 0.62 -22.36
C GLY A 266 11.49 0.86 -20.92
N ILE A 267 11.62 2.09 -20.43
CA ILE A 267 11.07 2.50 -19.12
C ILE A 267 9.56 2.31 -19.13
N VAL A 268 8.84 2.89 -20.10
CA VAL A 268 7.38 2.77 -20.16
C VAL A 268 6.93 1.31 -20.30
N ALA A 269 7.60 0.50 -21.09
CA ALA A 269 7.28 -0.92 -21.21
C ALA A 269 7.46 -1.67 -19.87
N ALA A 270 8.50 -1.32 -19.10
CA ALA A 270 8.75 -1.89 -17.78
C ALA A 270 7.72 -1.41 -16.76
N GLN A 271 7.34 -0.12 -16.78
CA GLN A 271 6.29 0.46 -15.93
C GLN A 271 4.94 -0.25 -16.10
N VAL A 272 4.53 -0.55 -17.34
CA VAL A 272 3.33 -1.34 -17.63
C VAL A 272 3.36 -2.70 -16.91
N ALA A 273 4.50 -3.39 -16.89
CA ALA A 273 4.61 -4.65 -16.15
C ALA A 273 4.66 -4.42 -14.63
N ASN A 274 5.39 -3.38 -14.19
CA ASN A 274 5.60 -3.06 -12.79
C ASN A 274 4.31 -2.66 -12.09
N VAL A 275 3.39 -1.94 -12.75
CA VAL A 275 2.09 -1.61 -12.14
C VAL A 275 1.31 -2.87 -11.76
N PHE A 276 1.35 -3.92 -12.59
CA PHE A 276 0.73 -5.22 -12.25
C PHE A 276 1.50 -5.97 -11.17
N ALA A 277 2.83 -5.90 -11.14
CA ALA A 277 3.67 -6.48 -10.11
C ALA A 277 3.40 -5.85 -8.74
N CYS A 278 3.21 -4.52 -8.69
CA CYS A 278 2.97 -3.75 -7.48
C CYS A 278 1.55 -3.87 -6.91
N ARG A 279 0.58 -4.48 -7.62
CA ARG A 279 -0.79 -4.66 -7.12
C ARG A 279 -0.88 -5.45 -5.82
N SER A 280 0.02 -6.38 -5.60
CA SER A 280 0.18 -7.09 -4.34
C SER A 280 1.63 -7.56 -4.18
N ASP A 281 2.11 -7.63 -2.96
CA ASP A 281 3.40 -8.23 -2.62
C ASP A 281 3.32 -9.71 -2.22
N ARG A 282 2.09 -10.22 -2.05
CA ARG A 282 1.79 -11.59 -1.59
C ARG A 282 1.03 -12.41 -2.63
N ILE A 283 0.05 -11.79 -3.28
CA ILE A 283 -0.87 -12.47 -4.20
C ILE A 283 -0.37 -12.31 -5.63
N SER A 284 -0.37 -13.42 -6.38
CA SER A 284 -0.03 -13.42 -7.80
C SER A 284 -0.92 -12.47 -8.61
N ALA A 285 -0.35 -11.68 -9.51
CA ALA A 285 -1.09 -10.81 -10.42
C ALA A 285 -2.12 -11.58 -11.26
N PHE A 286 -1.80 -12.83 -11.61
CA PHE A 286 -2.73 -13.72 -12.35
C PHE A 286 -3.95 -14.13 -11.53
N ARG A 287 -3.86 -14.18 -10.18
CA ARG A 287 -4.98 -14.51 -9.29
C ARG A 287 -5.83 -13.29 -8.94
N LEU A 288 -5.23 -12.10 -8.87
CA LEU A 288 -5.96 -10.85 -8.63
C LEU A 288 -6.94 -10.52 -9.77
N GLY A 289 -6.69 -11.04 -10.98
CA GLY A 289 -7.46 -10.74 -12.17
C GLY A 289 -7.05 -9.42 -12.82
N TRP A 290 -6.79 -9.47 -14.12
CA TRP A 290 -6.28 -8.33 -14.91
C TRP A 290 -7.25 -7.13 -14.97
N PHE A 291 -8.55 -7.38 -14.82
CA PHE A 291 -9.64 -6.41 -14.99
C PHE A 291 -10.31 -5.99 -13.68
N SER A 292 -9.80 -6.45 -12.52
CA SER A 292 -10.41 -6.16 -11.20
C SER A 292 -10.26 -4.69 -10.79
N ASN A 293 -9.24 -3.98 -11.29
CA ASN A 293 -9.10 -2.53 -11.14
C ASN A 293 -9.06 -1.86 -12.51
N PRO A 294 -10.18 -1.29 -12.99
CA PRO A 294 -10.24 -0.66 -14.29
C PRO A 294 -9.35 0.60 -14.41
N LEU A 295 -9.03 1.26 -13.30
CA LEU A 295 -8.16 2.44 -13.31
C LEU A 295 -6.74 2.09 -13.74
N ILE A 296 -6.24 0.89 -13.44
CA ILE A 296 -4.94 0.42 -13.95
C ILE A 296 -4.95 0.32 -15.46
N LEU A 297 -6.03 -0.19 -16.05
CA LEU A 297 -6.14 -0.27 -17.52
C LEU A 297 -6.19 1.11 -18.16
N VAL A 298 -6.85 2.07 -17.51
CA VAL A 298 -6.81 3.47 -17.93
C VAL A 298 -5.38 4.02 -17.84
N GLY A 299 -4.69 3.75 -16.73
CA GLY A 299 -3.29 4.14 -16.54
C GLY A 299 -2.40 3.60 -17.65
N VAL A 300 -2.45 2.31 -17.90
CA VAL A 300 -1.68 1.64 -18.98
C VAL A 300 -2.04 2.21 -20.36
N ALA A 301 -3.31 2.46 -20.64
CA ALA A 301 -3.73 3.08 -21.90
C ALA A 301 -3.17 4.50 -22.06
N VAL A 302 -3.13 5.28 -20.99
CA VAL A 302 -2.54 6.63 -20.96
C VAL A 302 -1.04 6.56 -21.21
N GLU A 303 -0.30 5.71 -20.47
CA GLU A 303 1.14 5.49 -20.66
C GLU A 303 1.50 5.15 -22.12
N LEU A 304 0.81 4.14 -22.67
CA LEU A 304 1.04 3.70 -24.04
C LEU A 304 0.67 4.78 -25.06
N THR A 305 -0.39 5.56 -24.80
CA THR A 305 -0.76 6.68 -25.66
C THR A 305 0.30 7.76 -25.64
N ILE A 306 0.81 8.13 -24.45
CA ILE A 306 1.90 9.11 -24.31
C ILE A 306 3.15 8.58 -25.02
N LEU A 307 3.54 7.32 -24.80
CA LEU A 307 4.66 6.71 -25.49
C LEU A 307 4.54 6.84 -27.01
N LEU A 308 3.40 6.46 -27.59
CA LEU A 308 3.19 6.50 -29.04
C LEU A 308 3.19 7.93 -29.57
N VAL A 309 2.50 8.83 -28.88
CA VAL A 309 2.47 10.26 -29.26
C VAL A 309 3.86 10.86 -29.21
N MET A 310 4.60 10.64 -28.13
CA MET A 310 5.94 11.20 -27.95
C MET A 310 6.96 10.57 -28.90
N THR A 311 6.81 9.31 -29.30
CA THR A 311 7.70 8.63 -30.23
C THR A 311 7.45 9.01 -31.69
N TYR A 312 6.19 9.22 -32.08
CA TYR A 312 5.84 9.35 -33.51
C TYR A 312 5.30 10.72 -33.93
N SER A 313 5.03 11.62 -32.98
CA SER A 313 4.51 12.95 -33.33
C SER A 313 5.61 14.00 -33.47
N PRO A 314 5.40 15.03 -34.30
CA PRO A 314 6.30 16.18 -34.38
C PRO A 314 6.48 16.90 -33.03
N VAL A 315 5.45 16.87 -32.16
CA VAL A 315 5.50 17.48 -30.82
C VAL A 315 6.51 16.73 -29.94
N GLY A 316 6.47 15.39 -29.94
CA GLY A 316 7.43 14.59 -29.18
C GLY A 316 8.86 14.81 -29.66
N HIS A 317 9.08 14.85 -30.97
CA HIS A 317 10.39 15.12 -31.56
C HIS A 317 10.92 16.51 -31.19
N LEU A 318 10.05 17.53 -31.13
CA LEU A 318 10.43 18.90 -30.78
C LEU A 318 10.66 19.08 -29.28
N VAL A 319 9.78 18.54 -28.44
CA VAL A 319 9.78 18.79 -26.99
C VAL A 319 10.74 17.88 -26.24
N LEU A 320 10.73 16.58 -26.58
CA LEU A 320 11.52 15.55 -25.88
C LEU A 320 12.81 15.17 -26.62
N GLY A 321 12.99 15.65 -27.84
CA GLY A 321 14.11 15.24 -28.69
C GLY A 321 14.04 13.77 -29.11
N THR A 322 12.84 13.18 -29.13
CA THR A 322 12.61 11.79 -29.54
C THR A 322 12.74 11.61 -31.04
N ALA A 323 12.76 10.37 -31.48
CA ALA A 323 12.74 9.97 -32.88
C ALA A 323 11.84 8.76 -33.09
N SER A 324 11.33 8.59 -34.32
CA SER A 324 10.50 7.44 -34.67
C SER A 324 11.30 6.13 -34.58
N LEU A 325 10.74 5.13 -33.93
CA LEU A 325 11.37 3.83 -33.71
C LEU A 325 10.88 2.79 -34.71
N PRO A 326 11.74 1.88 -35.17
CA PRO A 326 11.32 0.74 -35.95
C PRO A 326 10.56 -0.26 -35.09
N ALA A 327 9.50 -0.88 -35.63
CA ALA A 327 8.60 -1.75 -34.89
C ALA A 327 9.27 -2.94 -34.17
N TRP A 328 10.39 -3.44 -34.73
CA TRP A 328 11.08 -4.61 -34.19
C TRP A 328 11.59 -4.40 -32.75
N ILE A 329 11.93 -3.15 -32.34
CA ILE A 329 12.52 -2.88 -31.03
C ILE A 329 11.50 -3.10 -29.90
N PHE A 330 10.21 -2.92 -30.17
CA PHE A 330 9.17 -3.16 -29.17
C PHE A 330 9.05 -4.62 -28.75
N GLY A 331 9.46 -5.57 -29.60
CA GLY A 331 9.49 -7.00 -29.27
C GLY A 331 10.41 -7.31 -28.09
N PRO A 332 11.73 -7.00 -28.15
CA PRO A 332 12.63 -7.15 -27.01
C PRO A 332 12.20 -6.40 -25.75
N LEU A 333 11.67 -5.17 -25.87
CA LEU A 333 11.19 -4.41 -24.72
C LEU A 333 9.98 -5.08 -24.05
N ALA A 334 9.02 -5.57 -24.83
CA ALA A 334 7.89 -6.34 -24.32
C ALA A 334 8.32 -7.65 -23.66
N LEU A 335 9.31 -8.35 -24.22
CA LEU A 335 9.89 -9.54 -23.59
C LEU A 335 10.55 -9.21 -22.24
N GLY A 336 11.24 -8.07 -22.15
CA GLY A 336 11.79 -7.57 -20.90
C GLY A 336 10.70 -7.29 -19.85
N ALA A 337 9.63 -6.62 -20.25
CA ALA A 337 8.48 -6.34 -19.39
C ALA A 337 7.80 -7.64 -18.87
N ILE A 338 7.61 -8.62 -19.74
CA ILE A 338 7.13 -9.95 -19.35
C ILE A 338 8.12 -10.60 -18.36
N GLY A 339 9.42 -10.48 -18.63
CA GLY A 339 10.47 -10.98 -17.74
C GLY A 339 10.42 -10.39 -16.34
N LEU A 340 10.15 -9.08 -16.22
CA LEU A 340 9.94 -8.40 -14.93
C LEU A 340 8.75 -9.02 -14.18
N LEU A 341 7.61 -9.16 -14.85
CA LEU A 341 6.42 -9.74 -14.24
C LEU A 341 6.66 -11.18 -13.78
N LEU A 342 7.32 -12.00 -14.59
CA LEU A 342 7.66 -13.38 -14.23
C LEU A 342 8.66 -13.45 -13.07
N ALA A 343 9.62 -12.53 -12.99
CA ALA A 343 10.56 -12.44 -11.89
C ALA A 343 9.84 -12.08 -10.58
N ASP A 344 8.89 -11.15 -10.62
CA ASP A 344 8.05 -10.79 -9.47
C ASP A 344 7.17 -11.97 -9.02
N GLU A 345 6.53 -12.67 -9.95
CA GLU A 345 5.74 -13.85 -9.65
C GLU A 345 6.58 -14.98 -9.00
N LEU A 346 7.80 -15.17 -9.49
CA LEU A 346 8.73 -16.13 -8.89
C LEU A 346 9.12 -15.70 -7.47
N GLN A 347 9.38 -14.41 -7.24
CA GLN A 347 9.67 -13.88 -5.91
C GLN A 347 8.51 -14.14 -4.94
N LYS A 348 7.27 -13.85 -5.34
CA LYS A 348 6.05 -14.11 -4.55
C LYS A 348 5.90 -15.58 -4.21
N PHE A 349 6.11 -16.45 -5.19
CA PHE A 349 6.04 -17.90 -4.99
C PHE A 349 7.07 -18.42 -3.99
N VAL A 350 8.31 -17.95 -4.08
CA VAL A 350 9.39 -18.33 -3.16
C VAL A 350 9.09 -17.83 -1.75
N ARG A 351 8.66 -16.57 -1.59
CA ARG A 351 8.30 -16.01 -0.28
C ARG A 351 7.13 -16.74 0.36
N GLY A 352 6.09 -17.08 -0.40
CA GLY A 352 4.94 -17.84 0.08
C GLY A 352 5.32 -19.22 0.61
N ARG A 353 6.25 -19.91 -0.08
CA ARG A 353 6.75 -21.23 0.39
C ARG A 353 7.63 -21.15 1.63
N MET A 354 8.43 -20.09 1.76
CA MET A 354 9.26 -19.88 2.95
C MET A 354 8.40 -19.54 4.17
N GLY A 355 7.39 -18.69 4.03
CA GLY A 355 6.45 -18.36 5.09
C GLY A 355 5.67 -19.60 5.59
N ALA A 356 5.18 -20.42 4.68
CA ALA A 356 4.50 -21.66 5.04
C ALA A 356 5.39 -22.69 5.78
N ARG A 357 6.70 -22.71 5.49
CA ARG A 357 7.64 -23.59 6.20
C ARG A 357 7.95 -23.12 7.62
N LEU A 358 8.00 -21.79 7.85
CA LEU A 358 8.24 -21.22 9.16
C LEU A 358 7.04 -21.39 10.10
N SER A 359 5.82 -21.33 9.57
CA SER A 359 4.59 -21.57 10.34
C SER A 359 4.38 -23.04 10.74
N LEU A 360 5.04 -23.98 10.07
CA LEU A 360 4.97 -25.41 10.36
C LEU A 360 6.06 -25.89 11.35
N GLN A 361 6.98 -25.04 11.82
CA GLN A 361 7.90 -25.39 12.90
C GLN A 361 7.24 -25.04 14.25
N PRO A 362 6.75 -26.03 15.03
CA PRO A 362 6.25 -25.76 16.37
C PRO A 362 7.42 -25.28 17.22
N GLY A 363 7.20 -24.22 17.99
CA GLY A 363 8.19 -23.44 18.73
C GLY A 363 9.31 -24.28 19.33
N ARG A 364 10.54 -23.96 18.94
CA ARG A 364 11.68 -24.13 19.82
C ARG A 364 11.67 -22.95 20.79
N GLY A 365 11.05 -23.22 21.96
CA GLY A 365 11.15 -22.32 23.10
C GLY A 365 12.60 -22.06 23.47
N THR A 366 12.91 -20.82 23.70
CA THR A 366 13.94 -20.38 24.66
C THR A 366 13.30 -19.35 25.56
#